data_95ac244e8000dfe2b83d25497c664694
#
_entry.id   95ac244e8000dfe2b83d25497c664694
#
_cell.length_a   1.000
_cell.length_b   1.000
_cell.length_c   1.000
_cell.angle_alpha   90.00
_cell.angle_beta   90.00
_cell.angle_gamma   90.00
#
_symmetry.space_group_name_H-M   'P 1'
#
loop_
_entity.id
_entity.type
_entity.pdbx_description
1 polymer ?
#
loop_
_entity_poly.entity_id
_entity_poly.type
_entity_poly.pdbx_seq_one_letter_code
_entity_poly.pdbx_strand_id
1 'polypeptide(L)'
;MKIIGPIAGIGSRLRPFTLNKPKAFINVAGKTVLDHILSKFINTFDSDTELILIVGYKKKRIIDYVKKKYSDKFKLTFVEQIPRGYSQDNVSYYWGLGEAVYLAHRQFKDQIINSKVEDKREGSLIFLGDMLLLDDYSYIMYRYYESEVNGIITVMRVPKKDASSYGIVVLDENGLIKKLVEKPKEYISNLAIAGIYAFSNTAMQALFKHLKKYLDQRTEDSKEIYLTESMQDLVDEGFKIAAIELKKGILDFGRPSEVLNSNQFLLEYRSVKKEDYQSLKILIERSFIKNPNFIGKYTKIINSIIGPYVSLGNNCVVKNSILENSVIENNTILNNIISKNSIIGSYVNVENISKDNLIIGDKSVF
;
A
#
# COMPACT_ATOMS: atom_id res chain seq x y z
N MET A 1 9.34 -19.09 3.27
CA MET A 1 9.29 -17.65 3.67
C MET A 1 7.89 -17.25 4.08
N LYS A 2 7.75 -16.31 5.01
CA LYS A 2 6.46 -15.70 5.40
C LYS A 2 6.41 -14.24 4.96
N ILE A 3 5.28 -13.82 4.38
CA ILE A 3 5.06 -12.42 3.98
C ILE A 3 3.99 -11.83 4.90
N ILE A 4 4.31 -10.76 5.61
CA ILE A 4 3.41 -10.09 6.54
C ILE A 4 2.94 -8.78 5.92
N GLY A 5 1.61 -8.63 5.76
CA GLY A 5 0.99 -7.45 5.18
C GLY A 5 -0.02 -6.79 6.11
N PRO A 6 0.35 -5.73 6.83
CA PRO A 6 -0.61 -4.89 7.53
C PRO A 6 -1.52 -4.13 6.57
N ILE A 7 -2.80 -4.52 6.48
CA ILE A 7 -3.82 -3.88 5.63
C ILE A 7 -5.09 -3.53 6.42
N ALA A 8 -4.96 -3.41 7.73
CA ALA A 8 -6.07 -3.10 8.65
C ALA A 8 -6.49 -1.62 8.66
N GLY A 9 -5.70 -0.74 8.06
CA GLY A 9 -5.84 0.71 8.15
C GLY A 9 -7.16 1.25 7.57
N ILE A 10 -7.74 2.24 8.27
CA ILE A 10 -9.02 2.87 7.90
C ILE A 10 -8.90 3.78 6.68
N GLY A 11 -7.72 4.41 6.47
CA GLY A 11 -7.52 5.40 5.43
C GLY A 11 -8.29 6.69 5.66
N SER A 12 -8.28 7.21 6.88
CA SER A 12 -9.04 8.41 7.30
C SER A 12 -8.75 9.65 6.45
N ARG A 13 -7.50 9.83 6.00
CA ARG A 13 -7.08 10.95 5.14
C ARG A 13 -7.70 10.91 3.73
N LEU A 14 -8.28 9.77 3.34
CA LEU A 14 -8.93 9.55 2.05
C LEU A 14 -10.46 9.60 2.14
N ARG A 15 -11.02 9.96 3.28
CA ARG A 15 -12.47 10.16 3.43
C ARG A 15 -12.93 11.34 2.57
N PRO A 16 -14.13 11.26 2.00
CA PRO A 16 -15.19 10.25 2.16
C PRO A 16 -14.99 8.96 1.36
N PHE A 17 -13.98 8.87 0.53
CA PHE A 17 -13.72 7.79 -0.42
C PHE A 17 -13.57 6.41 0.26
N THR A 18 -12.96 6.36 1.45
CA THR A 18 -12.74 5.12 2.23
C THR A 18 -13.84 4.81 3.25
N LEU A 19 -14.95 5.53 3.29
CA LEU A 19 -16.06 5.23 4.20
C LEU A 19 -16.69 3.86 3.94
N ASN A 20 -16.77 3.46 2.68
CA ASN A 20 -17.45 2.24 2.26
C ASN A 20 -16.51 1.12 1.81
N LYS A 21 -15.20 1.38 1.64
CA LYS A 21 -14.21 0.40 1.20
C LYS A 21 -12.89 0.52 1.94
N PRO A 22 -12.13 -0.58 2.05
CA PRO A 22 -10.76 -0.52 2.54
C PRO A 22 -9.88 0.33 1.62
N LYS A 23 -8.89 1.03 2.19
CA LYS A 23 -7.89 1.80 1.43
C LYS A 23 -7.20 0.96 0.34
N ALA A 24 -6.86 -0.29 0.66
CA ALA A 24 -6.23 -1.22 -0.26
C ALA A 24 -7.07 -1.56 -1.52
N PHE A 25 -8.37 -1.18 -1.54
CA PHE A 25 -9.28 -1.41 -2.66
C PHE A 25 -9.53 -0.19 -3.55
N ILE A 26 -8.78 0.87 -3.34
CA ILE A 26 -8.77 2.00 -4.27
C ILE A 26 -8.26 1.52 -5.63
N ASN A 27 -8.99 1.80 -6.70
CA ASN A 27 -8.58 1.45 -8.05
C ASN A 27 -7.74 2.58 -8.67
N VAL A 28 -6.59 2.21 -9.20
CA VAL A 28 -5.71 3.10 -9.95
C VAL A 28 -5.20 2.37 -11.17
N ALA A 29 -5.14 3.01 -12.30
CA ALA A 29 -4.69 2.41 -13.56
C ALA A 29 -5.29 1.00 -13.81
N GLY A 30 -6.57 0.79 -13.45
CA GLY A 30 -7.35 -0.41 -13.72
C GLY A 30 -7.18 -1.59 -12.75
N LYS A 31 -6.45 -1.44 -11.66
CA LYS A 31 -6.30 -2.45 -10.61
C LYS A 31 -6.46 -1.83 -9.23
N THR A 32 -6.84 -2.63 -8.23
CA THR A 32 -6.76 -2.17 -6.85
C THR A 32 -5.31 -1.99 -6.41
N VAL A 33 -5.05 -1.13 -5.43
CA VAL A 33 -3.71 -0.98 -4.83
C VAL A 33 -3.20 -2.34 -4.36
N LEU A 34 -4.04 -3.15 -3.71
CA LEU A 34 -3.68 -4.49 -3.25
C LEU A 34 -3.28 -5.40 -4.42
N ASP A 35 -3.98 -5.33 -5.55
CA ASP A 35 -3.64 -6.12 -6.74
C ASP A 35 -2.31 -5.70 -7.36
N HIS A 36 -2.01 -4.41 -7.37
CA HIS A 36 -0.70 -3.95 -7.82
C HIS A 36 0.42 -4.55 -6.97
N ILE A 37 0.25 -4.59 -5.65
CA ILE A 37 1.23 -5.15 -4.71
C ILE A 37 1.32 -6.68 -4.89
N LEU A 38 0.21 -7.40 -4.73
CA LEU A 38 0.21 -8.86 -4.73
C LEU A 38 0.60 -9.46 -6.09
N SER A 39 0.31 -8.78 -7.21
CA SER A 39 0.76 -9.25 -8.52
C SER A 39 2.29 -9.25 -8.68
N LYS A 40 3.01 -8.39 -7.96
CA LYS A 40 4.48 -8.43 -7.92
C LYS A 40 5.00 -9.61 -7.10
N PHE A 41 4.30 -9.99 -6.04
CA PHE A 41 4.69 -11.17 -5.23
C PHE A 41 4.56 -12.48 -6.00
N ILE A 42 3.53 -12.64 -6.83
CA ILE A 42 3.35 -13.85 -7.67
C ILE A 42 4.56 -14.11 -8.57
N ASN A 43 5.24 -13.06 -9.01
CA ASN A 43 6.43 -13.18 -9.86
C ASN A 43 7.74 -13.41 -9.09
N THR A 44 7.69 -13.34 -7.76
CA THR A 44 8.89 -13.37 -6.89
C THR A 44 8.89 -14.57 -5.95
N PHE A 45 7.72 -14.95 -5.46
CA PHE A 45 7.59 -15.97 -4.42
C PHE A 45 6.76 -17.16 -4.89
N ASP A 46 7.11 -18.34 -4.39
CA ASP A 46 6.42 -19.59 -4.71
C ASP A 46 5.05 -19.68 -4.04
N SER A 47 4.21 -20.56 -4.56
CA SER A 47 2.86 -20.83 -4.03
C SER A 47 2.86 -21.39 -2.60
N ASP A 48 3.96 -21.95 -2.15
CA ASP A 48 4.16 -22.43 -0.77
C ASP A 48 4.45 -21.30 0.24
N THR A 49 4.68 -20.09 -0.26
CA THR A 49 4.89 -18.91 0.58
C THR A 49 3.60 -18.59 1.36
N GLU A 50 3.73 -18.41 2.68
CA GLU A 50 2.62 -18.02 3.53
C GLU A 50 2.45 -16.49 3.50
N LEU A 51 1.29 -16.04 3.02
CA LEU A 51 0.88 -14.64 3.04
C LEU A 51 -0.02 -14.37 4.25
N ILE A 52 0.53 -13.72 5.26
CA ILE A 52 -0.13 -13.36 6.52
C ILE A 52 -0.64 -11.92 6.39
N LEU A 53 -1.95 -11.75 6.22
CA LEU A 53 -2.57 -10.44 6.11
C LEU A 53 -3.21 -10.03 7.44
N ILE A 54 -2.75 -8.90 7.99
CA ILE A 54 -3.34 -8.32 9.18
C ILE A 54 -4.49 -7.43 8.72
N VAL A 55 -5.71 -7.87 9.01
CA VAL A 55 -6.96 -7.25 8.57
C VAL A 55 -7.71 -6.62 9.74
N GLY A 56 -8.43 -5.54 9.48
CA GLY A 56 -9.18 -4.82 10.49
C GLY A 56 -10.43 -4.19 9.90
N TYR A 57 -10.35 -2.93 9.53
CA TYR A 57 -11.47 -2.22 8.90
C TYR A 57 -11.96 -2.93 7.63
N LYS A 58 -13.28 -3.21 7.59
CA LYS A 58 -13.92 -3.98 6.49
C LYS A 58 -13.27 -5.35 6.23
N LYS A 59 -12.74 -6.03 7.26
CA LYS A 59 -12.01 -7.30 7.17
C LYS A 59 -12.69 -8.35 6.28
N LYS A 60 -14.01 -8.56 6.41
CA LYS A 60 -14.74 -9.57 5.63
C LYS A 60 -14.56 -9.34 4.13
N ARG A 61 -14.68 -8.09 3.68
CA ARG A 61 -14.54 -7.73 2.26
C ARG A 61 -13.11 -7.99 1.75
N ILE A 62 -12.11 -7.75 2.59
CA ILE A 62 -10.70 -8.03 2.25
C ILE A 62 -10.48 -9.54 2.15
N ILE A 63 -10.92 -10.30 3.16
CA ILE A 63 -10.75 -11.75 3.22
C ILE A 63 -11.41 -12.43 2.02
N ASP A 64 -12.69 -12.12 1.74
CA ASP A 64 -13.43 -12.69 0.64
C ASP A 64 -12.76 -12.41 -0.71
N TYR A 65 -12.28 -11.17 -0.91
CA TYR A 65 -11.59 -10.78 -2.13
C TYR A 65 -10.28 -11.52 -2.33
N VAL A 66 -9.44 -11.54 -1.28
CA VAL A 66 -8.12 -12.18 -1.36
C VAL A 66 -8.23 -13.68 -1.53
N LYS A 67 -9.14 -14.34 -0.79
CA LYS A 67 -9.42 -15.77 -0.97
C LYS A 67 -9.85 -16.10 -2.39
N LYS A 68 -10.78 -15.33 -2.95
CA LYS A 68 -11.27 -15.55 -4.31
C LYS A 68 -10.18 -15.42 -5.37
N LYS A 69 -9.19 -14.55 -5.17
CA LYS A 69 -8.25 -14.17 -6.23
C LYS A 69 -6.85 -14.78 -6.07
N TYR A 70 -6.46 -15.12 -4.84
CA TYR A 70 -5.08 -15.46 -4.52
C TYR A 70 -4.91 -16.78 -3.76
N SER A 71 -5.98 -17.55 -3.49
CA SER A 71 -5.88 -18.83 -2.77
C SER A 71 -5.11 -19.93 -3.51
N ASP A 72 -4.99 -19.82 -4.82
CA ASP A 72 -4.18 -20.70 -5.67
C ASP A 72 -2.72 -20.19 -5.86
N LYS A 73 -2.40 -19.03 -5.29
CA LYS A 73 -1.09 -18.37 -5.43
C LYS A 73 -0.27 -18.38 -4.15
N PHE A 74 -0.94 -18.41 -3.00
CA PHE A 74 -0.29 -18.33 -1.69
C PHE A 74 -1.03 -19.16 -0.65
N LYS A 75 -0.33 -19.62 0.38
CA LYS A 75 -0.94 -20.09 1.63
C LYS A 75 -1.45 -18.87 2.39
N LEU A 76 -2.76 -18.69 2.50
CA LEU A 76 -3.37 -17.47 3.05
C LEU A 76 -3.68 -17.62 4.54
N THR A 77 -3.12 -16.74 5.35
CA THR A 77 -3.44 -16.57 6.77
C THR A 77 -3.96 -15.16 7.01
N PHE A 78 -5.08 -15.05 7.74
CA PHE A 78 -5.67 -13.77 8.11
C PHE A 78 -5.66 -13.62 9.63
N VAL A 79 -5.08 -12.52 10.11
CA VAL A 79 -5.03 -12.17 11.52
C VAL A 79 -5.79 -10.87 11.72
N GLU A 80 -6.69 -10.82 12.70
CA GLU A 80 -7.48 -9.63 12.95
C GLU A 80 -6.76 -8.67 13.89
N GLN A 81 -6.63 -7.42 13.46
CA GLN A 81 -6.33 -6.29 14.34
C GLN A 81 -7.65 -5.69 14.81
N ILE A 82 -7.94 -5.82 16.10
CA ILE A 82 -9.17 -5.32 16.71
C ILE A 82 -9.02 -3.84 17.02
N PRO A 83 -10.02 -2.99 16.70
CA PRO A 83 -10.00 -1.59 17.14
C PRO A 83 -9.87 -1.48 18.66
N ARG A 84 -9.09 -0.52 19.11
CA ARG A 84 -8.84 -0.27 20.54
C ARG A 84 -9.79 0.76 21.15
N GLY A 85 -10.54 1.43 20.31
CA GLY A 85 -11.55 2.40 20.69
C GLY A 85 -12.03 3.21 19.50
N TYR A 86 -12.78 4.25 19.79
CA TYR A 86 -13.34 5.17 18.80
C TYR A 86 -12.98 6.61 19.18
N SER A 87 -12.61 7.41 18.18
CA SER A 87 -12.43 8.86 18.36
C SER A 87 -13.77 9.55 18.64
N GLN A 88 -13.72 10.85 18.96
CA GLN A 88 -14.92 11.69 19.12
C GLN A 88 -15.82 11.68 17.88
N ASP A 89 -15.24 11.52 16.69
CA ASP A 89 -15.96 11.40 15.40
C ASP A 89 -16.42 9.96 15.11
N ASN A 90 -16.45 9.09 16.11
CA ASN A 90 -16.82 7.67 16.00
C ASN A 90 -15.98 6.89 14.98
N VAL A 91 -14.69 7.24 14.86
CA VAL A 91 -13.71 6.54 14.01
C VAL A 91 -12.90 5.59 14.86
N SER A 92 -12.89 4.31 14.49
CA SER A 92 -12.05 3.32 15.17
C SER A 92 -10.56 3.71 15.08
N TYR A 93 -9.81 3.48 16.13
CA TYR A 93 -8.37 3.63 16.12
C TYR A 93 -7.66 2.33 16.52
N TYR A 94 -6.41 2.20 16.10
CA TYR A 94 -5.53 1.06 16.35
C TYR A 94 -4.22 1.56 16.95
N TRP A 95 -3.47 0.67 17.58
CA TRP A 95 -2.20 1.04 18.21
C TRP A 95 -1.02 1.12 17.24
N GLY A 96 -1.26 1.24 15.95
CA GLY A 96 -0.25 1.50 14.94
C GLY A 96 0.31 0.26 14.25
N LEU A 97 1.37 0.50 13.48
CA LEU A 97 2.01 -0.52 12.65
C LEU A 97 2.71 -1.60 13.48
N GLY A 98 3.34 -1.21 14.59
CA GLY A 98 4.02 -2.17 15.47
C GLY A 98 3.07 -3.21 16.05
N GLU A 99 1.86 -2.80 16.51
CA GLU A 99 0.83 -3.75 16.92
C GLU A 99 0.44 -4.70 15.80
N ALA A 100 0.19 -4.16 14.60
CA ALA A 100 -0.21 -4.97 13.46
C ALA A 100 0.83 -6.05 13.14
N VAL A 101 2.12 -5.69 13.10
CA VAL A 101 3.21 -6.66 12.88
C VAL A 101 3.30 -7.67 14.02
N TYR A 102 3.16 -7.22 15.27
CA TYR A 102 3.20 -8.13 16.42
C TYR A 102 2.12 -9.22 16.36
N LEU A 103 0.94 -8.92 15.85
CA LEU A 103 -0.16 -9.91 15.76
C LEU A 103 0.21 -11.13 14.92
N ALA A 104 1.18 -11.01 14.01
CA ALA A 104 1.68 -12.14 13.25
C ALA A 104 2.50 -13.14 14.09
N HIS A 105 2.95 -12.81 15.31
CA HIS A 105 3.85 -13.64 16.13
C HIS A 105 3.33 -15.07 16.34
N ARG A 106 2.02 -15.27 16.37
CA ARG A 106 1.39 -16.60 16.56
C ARG A 106 1.71 -17.57 15.42
N GLN A 107 2.02 -17.06 14.24
CA GLN A 107 2.38 -17.85 13.05
C GLN A 107 3.86 -18.30 13.08
N PHE A 108 4.60 -17.93 14.13
CA PHE A 108 6.03 -18.24 14.31
C PHE A 108 6.32 -19.13 15.51
N LYS A 109 5.30 -19.58 16.24
CA LYS A 109 5.47 -20.32 17.51
C LYS A 109 6.15 -21.67 17.37
N ASP A 110 6.05 -22.34 16.21
CA ASP A 110 6.56 -23.68 15.98
C ASP A 110 7.96 -23.69 15.34
N GLN A 111 8.55 -22.51 15.10
CA GLN A 111 9.92 -22.43 14.57
C GLN A 111 10.93 -22.49 15.72
N ILE A 112 11.20 -23.70 16.20
CA ILE A 112 12.30 -23.96 17.14
C ILE A 112 13.60 -23.79 16.34
N ILE A 113 14.40 -22.79 16.69
CA ILE A 113 15.71 -22.55 16.08
C ILE A 113 16.68 -23.63 16.59
N ASN A 114 16.66 -24.78 15.94
CA ASN A 114 17.55 -25.90 16.28
C ASN A 114 18.81 -25.99 15.37
N SER A 115 18.96 -25.10 14.39
CA SER A 115 20.10 -25.12 13.46
C SER A 115 21.13 -24.04 13.82
N LYS A 116 22.41 -24.44 13.84
CA LYS A 116 23.55 -23.51 14.01
C LYS A 116 23.72 -22.55 12.83
N VAL A 117 23.05 -22.81 11.72
CA VAL A 117 23.04 -21.96 10.52
C VAL A 117 21.59 -21.62 10.20
N GLU A 118 21.26 -20.34 10.25
CA GLU A 118 19.94 -19.84 9.93
C GLU A 118 19.72 -19.81 8.42
N ASP A 119 18.73 -20.57 7.92
CA ASP A 119 18.33 -20.47 6.51
C ASP A 119 17.48 -19.20 6.33
N LYS A 120 18.05 -18.18 5.69
CA LYS A 120 17.36 -16.92 5.38
C LYS A 120 16.12 -17.09 4.51
N ARG A 121 16.00 -18.20 3.77
CA ARG A 121 14.80 -18.53 2.98
C ARG A 121 13.58 -18.79 3.86
N GLU A 122 13.81 -19.16 5.12
CA GLU A 122 12.75 -19.28 6.13
C GLU A 122 12.35 -17.96 6.76
N GLY A 123 13.09 -16.87 6.52
CA GLY A 123 12.86 -15.55 7.04
C GLY A 123 11.51 -14.94 6.63
N SER A 124 11.32 -13.68 6.96
CA SER A 124 10.07 -12.95 6.74
C SER A 124 10.27 -11.68 5.96
N LEU A 125 9.29 -11.35 5.11
CA LEU A 125 9.15 -10.07 4.46
C LEU A 125 7.96 -9.33 5.07
N ILE A 126 8.12 -8.05 5.41
CA ILE A 126 7.03 -7.17 5.82
C ILE A 126 6.85 -6.12 4.71
N PHE A 127 5.62 -5.89 4.28
CA PHE A 127 5.27 -4.82 3.35
C PHE A 127 4.13 -3.96 3.88
N LEU A 128 4.03 -2.72 3.45
CA LEU A 128 2.92 -1.84 3.81
C LEU A 128 1.84 -1.89 2.72
N GLY A 129 0.59 -2.11 3.14
CA GLY A 129 -0.55 -2.33 2.24
C GLY A 129 -1.03 -1.09 1.48
N ASP A 130 -0.38 0.04 1.65
CA ASP A 130 -0.64 1.31 0.98
C ASP A 130 0.58 1.88 0.24
N MET A 131 1.64 1.10 0.11
CA MET A 131 2.86 1.45 -0.61
C MET A 131 3.16 0.42 -1.69
N LEU A 132 3.26 0.86 -2.94
CA LEU A 132 3.64 0.00 -4.06
C LEU A 132 5.12 0.20 -4.37
N LEU A 133 5.91 -0.84 -4.19
CA LEU A 133 7.31 -0.86 -4.59
C LEU A 133 7.43 -0.80 -6.11
N LEU A 134 8.23 0.11 -6.65
CA LEU A 134 8.52 0.20 -8.08
C LEU A 134 9.69 -0.69 -8.48
N ASP A 135 10.66 -0.87 -7.60
CA ASP A 135 11.75 -1.83 -7.76
C ASP A 135 11.23 -3.27 -7.76
N ASP A 136 12.10 -4.23 -8.12
CA ASP A 136 11.73 -5.65 -8.14
C ASP A 136 12.02 -6.30 -6.79
N TYR A 137 11.04 -7.02 -6.24
CA TYR A 137 11.21 -7.78 -5.00
C TYR A 137 12.29 -8.86 -5.13
N SER A 138 12.44 -9.48 -6.30
CA SER A 138 13.50 -10.46 -6.57
C SER A 138 14.90 -9.89 -6.34
N TYR A 139 15.13 -8.64 -6.75
CA TYR A 139 16.41 -7.96 -6.50
C TYR A 139 16.64 -7.72 -5.00
N ILE A 140 15.62 -7.26 -4.28
CA ILE A 140 15.71 -7.01 -2.84
C ILE A 140 15.96 -8.33 -2.09
N MET A 141 15.23 -9.38 -2.45
CA MET A 141 15.40 -10.69 -1.83
C MET A 141 16.76 -11.31 -2.16
N TYR A 142 17.23 -11.18 -3.40
CA TYR A 142 18.58 -11.58 -3.76
C TYR A 142 19.63 -10.89 -2.87
N ARG A 143 19.56 -9.56 -2.71
CA ARG A 143 20.47 -8.80 -1.84
C ARG A 143 20.40 -9.27 -0.38
N TYR A 144 19.20 -9.60 0.09
CA TYR A 144 19.00 -10.15 1.43
C TYR A 144 19.67 -11.53 1.60
N TYR A 145 19.45 -12.43 0.66
CA TYR A 145 19.99 -13.81 0.75
C TYR A 145 21.50 -13.85 0.64
N GLU A 146 22.11 -13.04 -0.22
CA GLU A 146 23.56 -12.98 -0.43
C GLU A 146 24.32 -12.21 0.66
N SER A 147 23.64 -11.46 1.51
CA SER A 147 24.29 -10.68 2.56
C SER A 147 24.48 -11.49 3.85
N GLU A 148 25.47 -11.13 4.66
CA GLU A 148 25.69 -11.71 6.00
C GLU A 148 25.01 -10.86 7.09
N VAL A 149 23.76 -10.42 6.87
CA VAL A 149 22.99 -9.60 7.81
C VAL A 149 21.76 -10.33 8.31
N ASN A 150 21.25 -9.92 9.46
CA ASN A 150 20.04 -10.49 10.06
C ASN A 150 18.76 -9.86 9.47
N GLY A 151 18.89 -8.71 8.78
CA GLY A 151 17.78 -8.07 8.16
C GLY A 151 18.18 -6.99 7.16
N ILE A 152 17.22 -6.60 6.34
CA ILE A 152 17.34 -5.46 5.44
C ILE A 152 16.12 -4.54 5.60
N ILE A 153 16.34 -3.25 5.41
CA ILE A 153 15.29 -2.23 5.32
C ILE A 153 15.47 -1.48 4.01
N THR A 154 14.43 -1.38 3.22
CA THR A 154 14.50 -0.53 2.02
C THR A 154 14.40 0.93 2.40
N VAL A 155 15.21 1.75 1.76
CA VAL A 155 15.26 3.20 1.99
C VAL A 155 15.19 3.95 0.67
N MET A 156 14.76 5.21 0.73
CA MET A 156 14.76 6.14 -0.39
C MET A 156 15.26 7.50 0.05
N ARG A 157 15.85 8.27 -0.88
CA ARG A 157 16.23 9.66 -0.58
C ARG A 157 15.03 10.57 -0.67
N VAL A 158 14.85 11.38 0.36
CA VAL A 158 13.79 12.39 0.42
C VAL A 158 14.40 13.80 0.56
N PRO A 159 13.71 14.84 0.08
CA PRO A 159 14.11 16.20 0.35
C PRO A 159 14.19 16.48 1.87
N LYS A 160 15.15 17.31 2.28
CA LYS A 160 15.35 17.66 3.70
C LYS A 160 14.06 18.10 4.41
N LYS A 161 13.22 18.87 3.73
CA LYS A 161 11.93 19.37 4.26
C LYS A 161 10.90 18.26 4.56
N ASP A 162 11.03 17.12 3.90
CA ASP A 162 10.06 16.00 4.00
C ASP A 162 10.53 14.93 4.99
N ALA A 163 11.80 14.97 5.44
CA ALA A 163 12.40 13.97 6.32
C ALA A 163 11.62 13.76 7.62
N SER A 164 11.03 14.83 8.19
CA SER A 164 10.21 14.74 9.43
C SER A 164 8.88 13.99 9.27
N SER A 165 8.53 13.57 8.06
CA SER A 165 7.31 12.81 7.78
C SER A 165 7.50 11.29 7.78
N TYR A 166 8.76 10.83 7.83
CA TYR A 166 9.14 9.41 7.66
C TYR A 166 9.97 8.91 8.84
N GLY A 167 10.07 7.59 8.96
CA GLY A 167 11.15 6.96 9.71
C GLY A 167 12.48 7.17 8.96
N ILE A 168 13.48 7.70 9.65
CA ILE A 168 14.77 8.09 9.07
C ILE A 168 15.87 7.14 9.53
N VAL A 169 16.79 6.83 8.62
CA VAL A 169 17.90 5.91 8.82
C VAL A 169 19.23 6.65 8.76
N VAL A 170 20.15 6.30 9.66
CA VAL A 170 21.57 6.69 9.63
C VAL A 170 22.39 5.42 9.49
N LEU A 171 23.35 5.41 8.56
CA LEU A 171 24.25 4.30 8.31
C LEU A 171 25.59 4.49 9.01
N ASP A 172 26.26 3.39 9.29
CA ASP A 172 27.68 3.35 9.68
C ASP A 172 28.59 3.34 8.44
N GLU A 173 29.90 3.22 8.67
CA GLU A 173 30.94 3.18 7.63
C GLU A 173 30.84 1.95 6.72
N ASN A 174 30.21 0.87 7.20
CA ASN A 174 30.01 -0.38 6.48
C ASN A 174 28.70 -0.45 5.72
N GLY A 175 27.86 0.61 5.77
CA GLY A 175 26.54 0.66 5.18
C GLY A 175 25.46 -0.07 5.98
N LEU A 176 25.78 -0.47 7.23
CA LEU A 176 24.79 -1.01 8.15
C LEU A 176 24.02 0.10 8.85
N ILE A 177 22.81 -0.20 9.25
CA ILE A 177 21.98 0.76 9.98
C ILE A 177 22.52 0.91 11.40
N LYS A 178 22.90 2.14 11.74
CA LYS A 178 23.34 2.54 13.08
C LYS A 178 22.23 3.16 13.89
N LYS A 179 21.32 3.90 13.24
CA LYS A 179 20.24 4.60 13.93
C LYS A 179 18.98 4.67 13.09
N LEU A 180 17.83 4.43 13.74
CA LEU A 180 16.49 4.63 13.19
C LEU A 180 15.71 5.59 14.09
N VAL A 181 15.05 6.59 13.50
CA VAL A 181 14.24 7.56 14.25
C VAL A 181 12.93 7.81 13.51
N GLU A 182 11.82 7.57 14.18
CA GLU A 182 10.49 7.86 13.62
C GLU A 182 10.21 9.35 13.67
N LYS A 183 9.89 9.94 12.52
CA LYS A 183 9.47 11.34 12.35
C LYS A 183 10.29 12.32 13.19
N PRO A 184 11.61 12.40 12.96
CA PRO A 184 12.49 13.22 13.76
C PRO A 184 12.09 14.70 13.71
N LYS A 185 12.16 15.38 14.85
CA LYS A 185 11.91 16.85 14.92
C LYS A 185 13.02 17.64 14.25
N GLU A 186 14.25 17.15 14.35
CA GLU A 186 15.42 17.74 13.73
C GLU A 186 15.89 16.89 12.56
N TYR A 187 16.53 17.55 11.57
CA TYR A 187 17.09 16.83 10.44
C TYR A 187 18.29 15.99 10.86
N ILE A 188 18.23 14.69 10.58
CA ILE A 188 19.28 13.72 10.92
C ILE A 188 19.93 13.18 9.64
N SER A 189 19.11 12.76 8.67
CA SER A 189 19.52 12.17 7.39
C SER A 189 18.42 12.36 6.36
N ASN A 190 18.72 12.16 5.09
CA ASN A 190 17.76 12.15 4.00
C ASN A 190 17.35 10.74 3.56
N LEU A 191 17.80 9.69 4.26
CA LEU A 191 17.42 8.30 3.99
C LEU A 191 16.14 7.95 4.76
N ALA A 192 15.02 7.94 4.06
CA ALA A 192 13.72 7.59 4.61
C ALA A 192 13.40 6.11 4.39
N ILE A 193 12.76 5.48 5.36
CA ILE A 193 12.27 4.10 5.26
C ILE A 193 11.20 4.01 4.18
N ALA A 194 11.34 3.05 3.27
CA ALA A 194 10.44 2.85 2.13
C ALA A 194 9.42 1.70 2.31
N GLY A 195 9.26 1.21 3.54
CA GLY A 195 8.15 0.35 3.94
C GLY A 195 8.25 -1.13 3.53
N ILE A 196 9.41 -1.60 3.08
CA ILE A 196 9.69 -3.02 2.85
C ILE A 196 10.85 -3.44 3.75
N TYR A 197 10.64 -4.54 4.46
CA TYR A 197 11.59 -5.07 5.44
C TYR A 197 11.71 -6.58 5.25
N ALA A 198 12.93 -7.12 5.32
CA ALA A 198 13.10 -8.57 5.41
C ALA A 198 14.00 -8.89 6.60
N PHE A 199 13.62 -9.90 7.37
CA PHE A 199 14.32 -10.31 8.58
C PHE A 199 14.48 -11.82 8.63
N SER A 200 15.58 -12.26 9.19
CA SER A 200 15.80 -13.65 9.58
C SER A 200 14.84 -14.06 10.70
N ASN A 201 14.69 -15.36 10.92
CA ASN A 201 13.81 -15.85 11.98
C ASN A 201 14.25 -15.36 13.36
N THR A 202 15.56 -15.33 13.63
CA THR A 202 16.09 -14.81 14.90
C THR A 202 15.78 -13.35 15.09
N ALA A 203 15.98 -12.52 14.06
CA ALA A 203 15.65 -11.09 14.11
C ALA A 203 14.14 -10.88 14.26
N MET A 204 13.28 -11.67 13.59
CA MET A 204 11.83 -11.59 13.77
C MET A 204 11.37 -11.95 15.18
N GLN A 205 11.95 -12.98 15.80
CA GLN A 205 11.65 -13.35 17.19
C GLN A 205 12.03 -12.21 18.16
N ALA A 206 13.22 -11.64 17.98
CA ALA A 206 13.65 -10.50 18.79
C ALA A 206 12.74 -9.28 18.55
N LEU A 207 12.36 -8.99 17.29
CA LEU A 207 11.42 -7.94 16.95
C LEU A 207 10.07 -8.10 17.65
N PHE A 208 9.52 -9.32 17.68
CA PHE A 208 8.28 -9.61 18.40
C PHE A 208 8.42 -9.41 19.91
N LYS A 209 9.57 -9.76 20.49
CA LYS A 209 9.86 -9.53 21.91
C LYS A 209 9.86 -8.04 22.25
N HIS A 210 10.48 -7.19 21.42
CA HIS A 210 10.49 -5.74 21.61
C HIS A 210 9.09 -5.13 21.42
N LEU A 211 8.39 -5.52 20.35
CA LEU A 211 7.02 -5.08 20.12
C LEU A 211 6.10 -5.46 21.28
N LYS A 212 6.25 -6.67 21.85
CA LYS A 212 5.50 -7.07 23.05
C LYS A 212 5.81 -6.17 24.24
N LYS A 213 7.07 -5.86 24.49
CA LYS A 213 7.47 -4.94 25.58
C LYS A 213 6.78 -3.58 25.45
N TYR A 214 6.74 -2.99 24.25
CA TYR A 214 6.04 -1.72 24.01
C TYR A 214 4.52 -1.85 24.20
N LEU A 215 3.93 -2.98 23.79
CA LEU A 215 2.51 -3.25 23.99
C LEU A 215 2.16 -3.38 25.49
N ASP A 216 2.99 -4.11 26.28
CA ASP A 216 2.77 -4.34 27.70
C ASP A 216 2.96 -3.05 28.53
N GLN A 217 3.84 -2.15 28.10
CA GLN A 217 4.12 -0.87 28.77
C GLN A 217 3.16 0.26 28.39
N ARG A 218 2.22 -0.01 27.48
CA ARG A 218 1.31 1.00 26.97
C ARG A 218 0.27 1.42 28.00
N THR A 219 0.04 2.74 28.07
CA THR A 219 -1.06 3.39 28.81
C THR A 219 -2.10 3.94 27.82
N GLU A 220 -3.26 4.37 28.31
CA GLU A 220 -4.31 4.99 27.48
C GLU A 220 -3.82 6.22 26.71
N ASP A 221 -2.95 7.02 27.30
CA ASP A 221 -2.35 8.21 26.69
C ASP A 221 -1.17 7.91 25.76
N SER A 222 -0.80 6.65 25.59
CA SER A 222 0.35 6.27 24.78
C SER A 222 0.09 6.53 23.29
N LYS A 223 1.12 7.01 22.58
CA LYS A 223 1.11 7.18 21.13
C LYS A 223 1.01 5.84 20.40
N GLU A 224 0.90 5.87 19.09
CA GLU A 224 1.05 4.69 18.23
C GLU A 224 2.35 3.94 18.54
N ILE A 225 2.31 2.61 18.43
CA ILE A 225 3.51 1.77 18.51
C ILE A 225 4.14 1.76 17.13
N TYR A 226 5.29 2.39 17.05
CA TYR A 226 6.04 2.45 15.81
C TYR A 226 6.94 1.22 15.64
N LEU A 227 6.96 0.68 14.43
CA LEU A 227 7.87 -0.42 14.09
C LEU A 227 9.34 0.04 14.16
N THR A 228 9.59 1.31 13.84
CA THR A 228 10.92 1.94 13.81
C THR A 228 11.64 1.84 15.15
N GLU A 229 10.92 2.02 16.28
CA GLU A 229 11.49 1.93 17.62
C GLU A 229 11.97 0.51 17.94
N SER A 230 11.14 -0.49 17.63
CA SER A 230 11.51 -1.90 17.85
C SER A 230 12.64 -2.37 16.92
N MET A 231 12.77 -1.77 15.73
CA MET A 231 13.92 -2.02 14.86
C MET A 231 15.21 -1.36 15.38
N GLN A 232 15.10 -0.20 16.06
CA GLN A 232 16.23 0.39 16.76
C GLN A 232 16.72 -0.53 17.88
N ASP A 233 15.80 -1.09 18.67
CA ASP A 233 16.18 -2.08 19.72
C ASP A 233 16.94 -3.28 19.13
N LEU A 234 16.59 -3.77 17.94
CA LEU A 234 17.37 -4.83 17.27
C LEU A 234 18.80 -4.37 16.98
N VAL A 235 18.98 -3.16 16.47
CA VAL A 235 20.31 -2.61 16.20
C VAL A 235 21.11 -2.47 17.49
N ASP A 236 20.50 -2.01 18.56
CA ASP A 236 21.10 -1.84 19.88
C ASP A 236 21.48 -3.20 20.53
N GLU A 237 20.74 -4.28 20.23
CA GLU A 237 21.08 -5.66 20.62
C GLU A 237 22.17 -6.27 19.72
N GLY A 238 22.68 -5.57 18.72
CA GLY A 238 23.78 -6.00 17.87
C GLY A 238 23.36 -6.78 16.61
N PHE A 239 22.07 -6.83 16.27
CA PHE A 239 21.63 -7.37 14.99
C PHE A 239 22.14 -6.51 13.84
N LYS A 240 22.77 -7.16 12.86
CA LYS A 240 23.24 -6.49 11.63
C LYS A 240 22.06 -6.28 10.70
N ILE A 241 21.68 -5.04 10.46
CA ILE A 241 20.62 -4.66 9.54
C ILE A 241 21.21 -3.75 8.47
N ALA A 242 21.06 -4.11 7.19
CA ALA A 242 21.54 -3.31 6.08
C ALA A 242 20.40 -2.45 5.48
N ALA A 243 20.76 -1.31 4.92
CA ALA A 243 19.85 -0.51 4.11
C ALA A 243 20.01 -0.86 2.62
N ILE A 244 18.88 -1.01 1.92
CA ILE A 244 18.86 -1.11 0.46
C ILE A 244 18.18 0.13 -0.11
N GLU A 245 18.98 0.99 -0.74
CA GLU A 245 18.44 2.18 -1.41
C GLU A 245 17.71 1.78 -2.67
N LEU A 246 16.44 2.19 -2.77
CA LEU A 246 15.60 1.94 -3.94
C LEU A 246 16.03 2.80 -5.11
N LYS A 247 16.05 2.22 -6.31
CA LYS A 247 16.40 2.93 -7.56
C LYS A 247 15.20 3.62 -8.18
N LYS A 248 14.03 2.99 -8.13
CA LYS A 248 12.78 3.49 -8.73
C LYS A 248 11.84 4.06 -7.67
N GLY A 249 12.02 3.69 -6.38
CA GLY A 249 11.25 4.17 -5.26
C GLY A 249 9.91 3.46 -5.05
N ILE A 250 8.98 4.18 -4.44
CA ILE A 250 7.64 3.68 -4.09
C ILE A 250 6.55 4.64 -4.58
N LEU A 251 5.34 4.11 -4.77
CA LEU A 251 4.12 4.91 -4.87
C LEU A 251 3.34 4.79 -3.56
N ASP A 252 3.01 5.93 -2.98
CA ASP A 252 2.18 6.03 -1.79
C ASP A 252 0.72 6.30 -2.19
N PHE A 253 -0.22 5.75 -1.43
CA PHE A 253 -1.65 5.94 -1.62
C PHE A 253 -2.32 6.48 -0.34
N GLY A 254 -1.59 7.23 0.48
CA GLY A 254 -2.02 7.75 1.77
C GLY A 254 -2.98 8.91 1.71
N ARG A 255 -2.90 9.72 0.65
CA ARG A 255 -3.67 10.96 0.46
C ARG A 255 -4.24 11.04 -0.95
N PRO A 256 -5.29 11.85 -1.18
CA PRO A 256 -5.88 12.01 -2.52
C PRO A 256 -4.88 12.45 -3.60
N SER A 257 -4.01 13.41 -3.30
CA SER A 257 -2.96 13.86 -4.24
C SER A 257 -1.97 12.74 -4.58
N GLU A 258 -1.61 11.92 -3.61
CA GLU A 258 -0.72 10.77 -3.81
C GLU A 258 -1.38 9.68 -4.67
N VAL A 259 -2.70 9.45 -4.48
CA VAL A 259 -3.48 8.53 -5.34
C VAL A 259 -3.46 9.01 -6.79
N LEU A 260 -3.67 10.31 -7.05
CA LEU A 260 -3.66 10.88 -8.40
C LEU A 260 -2.26 10.82 -9.03
N ASN A 261 -1.21 11.18 -8.29
CA ASN A 261 0.16 11.11 -8.77
C ASN A 261 0.56 9.66 -9.08
N SER A 262 0.17 8.72 -8.23
CA SER A 262 0.42 7.29 -8.43
C SER A 262 -0.36 6.74 -9.63
N ASN A 263 -1.60 7.20 -9.85
CA ASN A 263 -2.38 6.87 -11.03
C ASN A 263 -1.71 7.37 -12.31
N GLN A 264 -1.24 8.61 -12.33
CA GLN A 264 -0.53 9.20 -13.44
C GLN A 264 0.72 8.38 -13.78
N PHE A 265 1.58 8.12 -12.78
CA PHE A 265 2.80 7.32 -12.96
C PHE A 265 2.49 5.93 -13.52
N LEU A 266 1.50 5.24 -12.96
CA LEU A 266 1.13 3.88 -13.41
C LEU A 266 0.58 3.86 -14.83
N LEU A 267 -0.14 4.90 -15.26
CA LEU A 267 -0.65 5.03 -16.61
C LEU A 267 0.49 5.30 -17.61
N GLU A 268 1.50 6.10 -17.26
CA GLU A 268 2.69 6.34 -18.08
C GLU A 268 3.57 5.08 -18.20
N TYR A 269 3.77 4.37 -17.08
CA TYR A 269 4.58 3.14 -17.05
C TYR A 269 3.92 1.96 -17.79
N ARG A 270 2.60 1.99 -17.93
CA ARG A 270 1.86 1.02 -18.70
C ARG A 270 2.21 1.23 -20.18
N SER A 271 3.09 0.39 -20.75
CA SER A 271 3.28 0.39 -22.20
C SER A 271 1.91 0.28 -22.87
N VAL A 272 1.55 1.30 -23.64
CA VAL A 272 0.26 1.41 -24.33
C VAL A 272 0.15 0.27 -25.35
N LYS A 273 -0.31 -0.90 -24.89
CA LYS A 273 -0.99 -1.82 -25.81
C LYS A 273 -2.27 -1.11 -26.18
N LYS A 274 -2.50 -0.85 -27.46
CA LYS A 274 -3.82 -0.42 -27.97
C LYS A 274 -4.84 -1.36 -27.35
N GLU A 275 -5.57 -0.88 -26.35
CA GLU A 275 -6.62 -1.67 -25.72
C GLU A 275 -7.63 -1.96 -26.81
N ASP A 276 -7.93 -3.21 -27.03
CA ASP A 276 -9.00 -3.59 -27.94
C ASP A 276 -10.34 -3.24 -27.31
N TYR A 277 -10.80 -2.02 -27.57
CA TYR A 277 -12.06 -1.51 -27.04
C TYR A 277 -13.27 -2.38 -27.42
N GLN A 278 -13.20 -3.11 -28.53
CA GLN A 278 -14.25 -4.05 -28.93
C GLN A 278 -14.32 -5.24 -28.01
N SER A 279 -13.19 -5.89 -27.72
CA SER A 279 -13.15 -7.05 -26.80
C SER A 279 -13.58 -6.68 -25.38
N LEU A 280 -13.34 -5.43 -24.98
CA LEU A 280 -13.75 -4.88 -23.67
C LEU A 280 -15.18 -4.35 -23.67
N LYS A 281 -15.90 -4.36 -24.83
CA LYS A 281 -17.25 -3.80 -24.98
C LYS A 281 -17.33 -2.34 -24.52
N ILE A 282 -16.34 -1.54 -24.89
CA ILE A 282 -16.28 -0.10 -24.62
C ILE A 282 -16.94 0.62 -25.81
N LEU A 283 -17.87 1.53 -25.53
CA LEU A 283 -18.53 2.36 -26.50
C LEU A 283 -17.97 3.79 -26.42
N ILE A 284 -17.46 4.30 -27.53
CA ILE A 284 -16.98 5.68 -27.65
C ILE A 284 -17.67 6.33 -28.84
N GLU A 285 -18.50 7.35 -28.58
CA GLU A 285 -19.25 8.09 -29.57
C GLU A 285 -18.97 9.58 -29.47
N ARG A 286 -18.66 10.23 -30.59
CA ARG A 286 -18.42 11.70 -30.68
C ARG A 286 -17.51 12.23 -29.57
N SER A 287 -16.47 11.44 -29.20
CA SER A 287 -15.63 11.72 -28.05
C SER A 287 -14.16 11.65 -28.42
N PHE A 288 -13.34 12.38 -27.67
CA PHE A 288 -11.89 12.39 -27.83
C PHE A 288 -11.21 11.80 -26.58
N ILE A 289 -10.33 10.82 -26.81
CA ILE A 289 -9.59 10.13 -25.74
C ILE A 289 -8.12 10.49 -25.84
N LYS A 290 -7.60 11.17 -24.84
CA LYS A 290 -6.22 11.61 -24.75
C LYS A 290 -5.41 10.69 -23.83
N ASN A 291 -4.36 10.10 -24.37
CA ASN A 291 -3.46 9.21 -23.63
C ASN A 291 -2.46 9.99 -22.75
N PRO A 292 -1.89 9.34 -21.68
CA PRO A 292 -2.23 7.99 -21.19
C PRO A 292 -3.54 7.99 -20.39
N ASN A 293 -4.28 6.89 -20.49
CA ASN A 293 -5.53 6.67 -19.78
C ASN A 293 -5.78 5.17 -19.53
N PHE A 294 -6.78 4.87 -18.72
CA PHE A 294 -7.36 3.53 -18.58
C PHE A 294 -8.88 3.62 -18.68
N ILE A 295 -9.49 2.77 -19.51
CA ILE A 295 -10.94 2.66 -19.65
C ILE A 295 -11.34 1.21 -19.37
N GLY A 296 -12.18 1.04 -18.36
CA GLY A 296 -12.68 -0.26 -17.91
C GLY A 296 -13.75 -0.84 -18.84
N LYS A 297 -14.00 -2.14 -18.69
CA LYS A 297 -14.97 -2.90 -19.51
C LYS A 297 -16.39 -2.33 -19.39
N TYR A 298 -17.15 -2.43 -20.49
CA TYR A 298 -18.57 -2.02 -20.57
C TYR A 298 -18.80 -0.52 -20.30
N THR A 299 -17.75 0.31 -20.40
CA THR A 299 -17.85 1.76 -20.19
C THR A 299 -18.34 2.43 -21.46
N LYS A 300 -19.21 3.44 -21.30
CA LYS A 300 -19.78 4.24 -22.39
C LYS A 300 -19.31 5.69 -22.25
N ILE A 301 -18.74 6.22 -23.30
CA ILE A 301 -18.24 7.61 -23.38
C ILE A 301 -18.91 8.27 -24.57
N ILE A 302 -19.70 9.29 -24.33
CA ILE A 302 -20.52 9.94 -25.35
C ILE A 302 -20.32 11.46 -25.26
N ASN A 303 -20.01 12.10 -26.41
CA ASN A 303 -19.85 13.54 -26.51
C ASN A 303 -18.92 14.13 -25.42
N SER A 304 -17.74 13.50 -25.22
CA SER A 304 -16.88 13.81 -24.08
C SER A 304 -15.40 13.86 -24.46
N ILE A 305 -14.59 14.56 -23.64
CA ILE A 305 -13.12 14.59 -23.74
C ILE A 305 -12.56 13.94 -22.48
N ILE A 306 -11.80 12.85 -22.64
CA ILE A 306 -11.26 12.07 -21.53
C ILE A 306 -9.75 12.02 -21.61
N GLY A 307 -9.08 12.44 -20.55
CA GLY A 307 -7.61 12.39 -20.42
C GLY A 307 -6.93 13.74 -20.66
N PRO A 308 -5.59 13.78 -20.47
CA PRO A 308 -4.75 12.65 -20.10
C PRO A 308 -4.94 12.25 -18.62
N TYR A 309 -4.36 11.09 -18.26
CA TYR A 309 -4.26 10.59 -16.86
C TYR A 309 -5.61 10.27 -16.21
N VAL A 310 -6.61 9.90 -16.99
CA VAL A 310 -7.90 9.46 -16.48
C VAL A 310 -7.95 7.94 -16.38
N SER A 311 -8.37 7.43 -15.22
CA SER A 311 -8.75 6.05 -15.02
C SER A 311 -10.26 5.95 -14.84
N LEU A 312 -10.96 5.34 -15.79
CA LEU A 312 -12.38 5.00 -15.71
C LEU A 312 -12.53 3.52 -15.32
N GLY A 313 -13.29 3.24 -14.28
CA GLY A 313 -13.64 1.89 -13.88
C GLY A 313 -14.57 1.18 -14.87
N ASN A 314 -14.97 -0.04 -14.52
CA ASN A 314 -15.91 -0.82 -15.32
C ASN A 314 -17.35 -0.28 -15.21
N ASN A 315 -18.15 -0.47 -16.27
CA ASN A 315 -19.57 -0.09 -16.32
C ASN A 315 -19.82 1.39 -16.04
N CYS A 316 -18.89 2.28 -16.35
CA CYS A 316 -19.10 3.72 -16.21
C CYS A 316 -19.86 4.27 -17.41
N VAL A 317 -20.61 5.35 -17.18
CA VAL A 317 -21.26 6.13 -18.23
C VAL A 317 -20.81 7.57 -18.10
N VAL A 318 -20.14 8.09 -19.12
CA VAL A 318 -19.66 9.49 -19.14
C VAL A 318 -20.26 10.18 -20.37
N LYS A 319 -21.02 11.23 -20.12
CA LYS A 319 -21.70 11.98 -21.18
C LYS A 319 -21.42 13.48 -21.04
N ASN A 320 -21.30 14.18 -22.17
CA ASN A 320 -21.17 15.65 -22.23
C ASN A 320 -20.11 16.20 -21.25
N SER A 321 -18.99 15.50 -21.08
CA SER A 321 -18.06 15.75 -19.97
C SER A 321 -16.63 15.93 -20.44
N ILE A 322 -15.86 16.70 -19.67
CA ILE A 322 -14.40 16.88 -19.83
C ILE A 322 -13.73 16.47 -18.54
N LEU A 323 -12.90 15.44 -18.62
CA LEU A 323 -12.17 14.89 -17.46
C LEU A 323 -10.67 14.84 -17.74
N GLU A 324 -9.86 15.30 -16.77
CA GLU A 324 -8.41 15.28 -16.81
C GLU A 324 -7.85 14.81 -15.46
N ASN A 325 -6.74 14.08 -15.45
CA ASN A 325 -6.02 13.62 -14.25
C ASN A 325 -6.94 13.17 -13.11
N SER A 326 -7.82 12.21 -13.40
CA SER A 326 -8.88 11.82 -12.48
C SER A 326 -9.06 10.31 -12.37
N VAL A 327 -9.48 9.84 -11.22
CA VAL A 327 -9.83 8.46 -10.95
C VAL A 327 -11.32 8.35 -10.71
N ILE A 328 -12.03 7.66 -11.61
CA ILE A 328 -13.45 7.38 -11.53
C ILE A 328 -13.63 5.86 -11.36
N GLU A 329 -14.27 5.45 -10.28
CA GLU A 329 -14.45 4.03 -9.99
C GLU A 329 -15.68 3.42 -10.68
N ASN A 330 -15.86 2.10 -10.46
CA ASN A 330 -16.83 1.29 -11.20
C ASN A 330 -18.29 1.75 -11.02
N ASN A 331 -19.13 1.51 -12.03
CA ASN A 331 -20.59 1.72 -12.00
C ASN A 331 -20.98 3.19 -11.72
N THR A 332 -20.19 4.15 -12.19
CA THR A 332 -20.39 5.57 -11.95
C THR A 332 -20.94 6.26 -13.21
N ILE A 333 -21.88 7.14 -13.02
CA ILE A 333 -22.53 7.92 -14.08
C ILE A 333 -22.15 9.39 -13.91
N LEU A 334 -21.57 9.96 -14.95
CA LEU A 334 -21.19 11.38 -15.03
C LEU A 334 -21.88 12.01 -16.25
N ASN A 335 -22.64 13.07 -16.03
CA ASN A 335 -23.31 13.79 -17.10
C ASN A 335 -23.11 15.30 -16.94
N ASN A 336 -22.60 15.94 -18.00
CA ASN A 336 -22.29 17.37 -18.00
C ASN A 336 -21.31 17.78 -16.88
N ILE A 337 -20.17 17.10 -16.83
CA ILE A 337 -19.11 17.31 -15.82
C ILE A 337 -17.87 17.90 -16.49
N ILE A 338 -17.35 18.99 -15.92
CA ILE A 338 -16.01 19.52 -16.27
C ILE A 338 -15.17 19.47 -15.01
N SER A 339 -14.16 18.59 -14.99
CA SER A 339 -13.38 18.38 -13.77
C SER A 339 -11.98 17.85 -14.04
N LYS A 340 -11.02 18.26 -13.23
CA LYS A 340 -9.67 17.70 -13.16
C LYS A 340 -9.22 17.47 -11.72
N ASN A 341 -8.17 16.66 -11.57
CA ASN A 341 -7.59 16.29 -10.29
C ASN A 341 -8.63 15.70 -9.32
N SER A 342 -9.55 14.86 -9.82
CA SER A 342 -10.71 14.40 -9.07
C SER A 342 -10.70 12.91 -8.81
N ILE A 343 -11.24 12.49 -7.66
CA ILE A 343 -11.42 11.09 -7.28
C ILE A 343 -12.90 10.88 -7.00
N ILE A 344 -13.55 10.05 -7.81
CA ILE A 344 -14.98 9.78 -7.72
C ILE A 344 -15.18 8.27 -7.47
N GLY A 345 -15.90 7.95 -6.41
CA GLY A 345 -16.16 6.60 -5.95
C GLY A 345 -17.04 5.78 -6.87
N SER A 346 -17.32 4.55 -6.44
CA SER A 346 -18.19 3.61 -7.15
C SER A 346 -19.67 3.89 -6.89
N TYR A 347 -20.52 3.59 -7.89
CA TYR A 347 -21.96 3.77 -7.79
C TYR A 347 -22.38 5.22 -7.51
N VAL A 348 -21.63 6.16 -8.05
CA VAL A 348 -21.89 7.60 -7.96
C VAL A 348 -22.70 8.02 -9.17
N ASN A 349 -23.68 8.90 -8.97
CA ASN A 349 -24.39 9.59 -10.03
C ASN A 349 -24.24 11.11 -9.80
N VAL A 350 -23.58 11.81 -10.73
CA VAL A 350 -23.30 13.24 -10.65
C VAL A 350 -23.64 13.91 -11.97
N GLU A 351 -24.34 15.02 -11.87
CA GLU A 351 -24.77 15.81 -13.03
C GLU A 351 -24.51 17.31 -12.82
N ASN A 352 -24.21 17.99 -13.93
CA ASN A 352 -24.12 19.46 -14.00
C ASN A 352 -23.12 20.10 -13.03
N ILE A 353 -21.92 19.54 -12.93
CA ILE A 353 -20.84 20.10 -12.09
C ILE A 353 -19.65 20.54 -12.94
N SER A 354 -19.24 21.78 -12.75
CA SER A 354 -17.97 22.31 -13.27
C SER A 354 -17.09 22.71 -12.07
N LYS A 355 -16.24 21.78 -11.63
CA LYS A 355 -15.36 21.97 -10.46
C LYS A 355 -14.18 21.01 -10.46
N ASP A 356 -13.00 21.51 -10.16
CA ASP A 356 -11.77 20.71 -9.97
C ASP A 356 -11.65 20.18 -8.54
N ASN A 357 -10.77 19.19 -8.37
CA ASN A 357 -10.40 18.60 -7.07
C ASN A 357 -11.60 18.01 -6.30
N LEU A 358 -12.54 17.39 -7.04
CA LEU A 358 -13.67 16.69 -6.42
C LEU A 358 -13.20 15.41 -5.72
N ILE A 359 -13.64 15.22 -4.49
CA ILE A 359 -13.44 13.97 -3.75
C ILE A 359 -14.82 13.49 -3.31
N ILE A 360 -15.36 12.50 -4.06
CA ILE A 360 -16.72 12.02 -3.90
C ILE A 360 -16.67 10.54 -3.46
N GLY A 361 -17.32 10.24 -2.34
CA GLY A 361 -17.39 8.87 -1.81
C GLY A 361 -18.33 7.95 -2.61
N ASP A 362 -18.25 6.65 -2.36
CA ASP A 362 -19.12 5.67 -2.99
C ASP A 362 -20.62 5.95 -2.72
N LYS A 363 -21.49 5.70 -3.71
CA LYS A 363 -22.94 5.80 -3.63
C LYS A 363 -23.49 7.21 -3.40
N SER A 364 -22.71 8.25 -3.71
CA SER A 364 -23.17 9.63 -3.67
C SER A 364 -24.02 9.97 -4.90
N VAL A 365 -25.01 10.80 -4.71
CA VAL A 365 -25.91 11.34 -5.76
C VAL A 365 -25.98 12.84 -5.60
N PHE A 366 -25.71 13.58 -6.69
CA PHE A 366 -25.75 15.05 -6.74
C PHE A 366 -26.37 15.54 -8.03
#